data_2dcb83b2a1cdbfa2aeb51f186624ba4e
#
_entry.id   2dcb83b2a1cdbfa2aeb51f186624ba4e
#
_cell.length_a   1.000
_cell.length_b   1.000
_cell.length_c   1.000
_cell.angle_alpha   90.00
_cell.angle_beta   90.00
_cell.angle_gamma   90.00
#
_symmetry.space_group_name_H-M   'P 1'
#
loop_
_entity.id
_entity.type
_entity.pdbx_description
1 polymer ?
#
loop_
_entity_poly.entity_id
_entity_poly.type
_entity_poly.pdbx_seq_one_letter_code
_entity_poly.pdbx_strand_id
1 'polypeptide(L)'
;LMVRAGDLRAAIRIDTVIGSREIVVKPIGPQISNVPGMFGATILGDGSVMLILDLAPLVRHFEAKQAAVTAASGETVAMPETPIAIAQGEAEGPRVVMVVDDSITMRKVTTRVLEREQLEVITAKDGVDALEKLQERVPDVMLLDIEMPRMDGFELATHMKNDARFRHVPIIMITSRTGEKHRQRAFEIGVDRYLGKPYSEADLLHNVSEILEARRA
;
A
#
# COMPACT_ATOMS: atom_id res chain seq x y z
N LEU A 1 13.77 -17.34 10.51
CA LEU A 1 13.63 -18.70 10.02
C LEU A 1 14.54 -18.90 8.81
N MET A 2 15.40 -19.94 8.84
CA MET A 2 16.19 -20.31 7.67
C MET A 2 15.43 -21.35 6.86
N VAL A 3 15.24 -21.09 5.58
CA VAL A 3 14.53 -21.97 4.64
C VAL A 3 15.50 -22.44 3.57
N ARG A 4 15.44 -23.72 3.24
CA ARG A 4 16.21 -24.33 2.15
C ARG A 4 15.25 -24.84 1.08
N ALA A 5 15.43 -24.38 -0.15
CA ALA A 5 14.63 -24.76 -1.31
C ALA A 5 15.55 -25.29 -2.42
N GLY A 6 15.91 -26.59 -2.33
CA GLY A 6 16.96 -27.18 -3.17
C GLY A 6 18.34 -26.65 -2.77
N ASP A 7 19.05 -26.03 -3.72
CA ASP A 7 20.36 -25.41 -3.48
C ASP A 7 20.26 -23.98 -2.93
N LEU A 8 19.07 -23.40 -2.94
CA LEU A 8 18.81 -22.05 -2.46
C LEU A 8 18.62 -22.02 -0.95
N ARG A 9 19.22 -21.02 -0.29
CA ARG A 9 19.04 -20.72 1.13
C ARG A 9 18.53 -19.31 1.30
N ALA A 10 17.42 -19.17 2.01
CA ALA A 10 16.84 -17.86 2.32
C ALA A 10 16.62 -17.71 3.82
N ALA A 11 16.84 -16.50 4.33
CA ALA A 11 16.47 -16.09 5.67
C ALA A 11 15.14 -15.32 5.60
N ILE A 12 14.11 -15.86 6.27
CA ILE A 12 12.79 -15.20 6.34
C ILE A 12 12.63 -14.64 7.74
N ARG A 13 12.35 -13.32 7.80
CA ARG A 13 12.02 -12.67 9.06
C ARG A 13 10.58 -12.99 9.42
N ILE A 14 10.36 -13.48 10.63
CA ILE A 14 9.07 -13.77 11.23
C ILE A 14 9.03 -13.12 12.62
N ASP A 15 7.86 -12.75 13.10
CA ASP A 15 7.71 -12.15 14.42
C ASP A 15 7.83 -13.20 15.52
N THR A 16 7.11 -14.32 15.38
CA THR A 16 7.16 -15.40 16.34
C THR A 16 6.76 -16.75 15.71
N VAL A 17 7.19 -17.84 16.32
CA VAL A 17 6.72 -19.20 16.01
C VAL A 17 5.62 -19.55 17.01
N ILE A 18 4.37 -19.62 16.54
CA ILE A 18 3.21 -19.91 17.40
C ILE A 18 3.16 -21.41 17.79
N GLY A 19 3.64 -22.28 16.92
CA GLY A 19 3.67 -23.73 17.17
C GLY A 19 3.58 -24.55 15.91
N SER A 20 3.50 -25.88 16.09
CA SER A 20 3.27 -26.85 15.02
C SER A 20 1.94 -27.56 15.26
N ARG A 21 1.13 -27.70 14.21
CA ARG A 21 -0.17 -28.38 14.27
C ARG A 21 -0.35 -29.24 13.04
N GLU A 22 -1.06 -30.34 13.21
CA GLU A 22 -1.55 -31.15 12.10
C GLU A 22 -2.79 -30.48 11.50
N ILE A 23 -2.82 -30.27 10.20
CA ILE A 23 -3.87 -29.53 9.50
C ILE A 23 -4.34 -30.29 8.27
N VAL A 24 -5.63 -30.11 7.92
CA VAL A 24 -6.19 -30.60 6.66
C VAL A 24 -6.08 -29.49 5.63
N VAL A 25 -5.25 -29.71 4.62
CA VAL A 25 -5.05 -28.74 3.53
C VAL A 25 -6.19 -28.87 2.53
N LYS A 26 -6.87 -27.75 2.26
CA LYS A 26 -7.86 -27.64 1.20
C LYS A 26 -7.26 -26.89 0.01
N PRO A 27 -7.51 -27.33 -1.24
CA PRO A 27 -7.06 -26.59 -2.41
C PRO A 27 -7.73 -25.22 -2.47
N ILE A 28 -7.00 -24.24 -2.92
CA ILE A 28 -7.50 -22.89 -3.18
C ILE A 28 -8.09 -22.80 -4.59
N GLY A 29 -9.10 -21.97 -4.75
CA GLY A 29 -9.75 -21.76 -6.04
C GLY A 29 -8.82 -21.13 -7.10
N PRO A 30 -9.18 -21.24 -8.40
CA PRO A 30 -8.34 -20.77 -9.50
C PRO A 30 -8.00 -19.27 -9.45
N GLN A 31 -8.79 -18.49 -8.70
CA GLN A 31 -8.57 -17.05 -8.57
C GLN A 31 -7.30 -16.67 -7.79
N ILE A 32 -6.84 -17.55 -6.90
CA ILE A 32 -5.65 -17.33 -6.06
C ILE A 32 -4.56 -18.38 -6.24
N SER A 33 -4.80 -19.42 -7.01
CA SER A 33 -3.80 -20.46 -7.29
C SER A 33 -2.59 -19.95 -8.10
N ASN A 34 -2.74 -18.83 -8.80
CA ASN A 34 -1.68 -18.20 -9.59
C ASN A 34 -0.73 -17.32 -8.77
N VAL A 35 -1.00 -17.15 -7.46
CA VAL A 35 -0.11 -16.35 -6.59
C VAL A 35 1.09 -17.23 -6.20
N PRO A 36 2.34 -16.80 -6.52
CA PRO A 36 3.53 -17.58 -6.19
C PRO A 36 3.59 -17.90 -4.71
N GLY A 37 3.84 -19.16 -4.37
CA GLY A 37 3.94 -19.61 -2.99
C GLY A 37 2.61 -19.90 -2.28
N MET A 38 1.47 -19.73 -2.91
CA MET A 38 0.18 -20.18 -2.36
C MET A 38 0.03 -21.68 -2.55
N PHE A 39 0.05 -22.44 -1.45
CA PHE A 39 -0.09 -23.90 -1.48
C PHE A 39 -1.51 -24.38 -1.22
N GLY A 40 -2.22 -23.72 -0.31
CA GLY A 40 -3.55 -24.14 0.09
C GLY A 40 -4.12 -23.29 1.21
N ALA A 41 -5.24 -23.72 1.77
CA ALA A 41 -5.86 -23.12 2.95
C ALA A 41 -6.31 -24.21 3.92
N THR A 42 -6.42 -23.86 5.20
CA THR A 42 -7.05 -24.72 6.22
C THR A 42 -8.02 -23.91 7.04
N ILE A 43 -8.99 -24.58 7.63
CA ILE A 43 -9.92 -23.98 8.58
C ILE A 43 -9.50 -24.42 9.98
N LEU A 44 -9.25 -23.45 10.84
CA LEU A 44 -8.93 -23.70 12.23
C LEU A 44 -10.17 -24.06 13.05
N GLY A 45 -9.97 -24.60 14.27
CA GLY A 45 -11.06 -25.01 15.15
C GLY A 45 -12.00 -23.89 15.60
N ASP A 46 -11.58 -22.63 15.48
CA ASP A 46 -12.36 -21.42 15.74
C ASP A 46 -13.12 -20.91 14.50
N GLY A 47 -13.04 -21.64 13.38
CA GLY A 47 -13.67 -21.27 12.11
C GLY A 47 -12.88 -20.28 11.26
N SER A 48 -11.73 -19.82 11.72
CA SER A 48 -10.87 -18.91 10.94
C SER A 48 -10.18 -19.66 9.79
N VAL A 49 -9.97 -18.97 8.66
CA VAL A 49 -9.27 -19.51 7.49
C VAL A 49 -7.81 -19.08 7.54
N MET A 50 -6.91 -20.06 7.54
CA MET A 50 -5.47 -19.82 7.47
C MET A 50 -4.94 -20.24 6.08
N LEU A 51 -4.18 -19.35 5.45
CA LEU A 51 -3.49 -19.64 4.20
C LEU A 51 -2.19 -20.38 4.47
N ILE A 52 -1.89 -21.36 3.63
CA ILE A 52 -0.66 -22.16 3.70
C ILE A 52 0.25 -21.71 2.57
N LEU A 53 1.45 -21.31 2.93
CA LEU A 53 2.45 -20.84 1.97
C LEU A 53 3.51 -21.92 1.77
N ASP A 54 3.84 -22.20 0.50
CA ASP A 54 5.07 -22.89 0.13
C ASP A 54 6.17 -21.86 -0.09
N LEU A 55 7.18 -21.89 0.75
CA LEU A 55 8.26 -20.92 0.71
C LEU A 55 9.26 -21.16 -0.44
N ALA A 56 9.31 -22.38 -1.00
CA ALA A 56 10.23 -22.70 -2.07
C ALA A 56 9.95 -21.94 -3.39
N PRO A 57 8.70 -21.87 -3.90
CA PRO A 57 8.35 -21.01 -5.04
C PRO A 57 8.54 -19.52 -4.75
N LEU A 58 8.27 -19.06 -3.52
CA LEU A 58 8.48 -17.68 -3.11
C LEU A 58 9.95 -17.28 -3.22
N VAL A 59 10.86 -18.07 -2.64
CA VAL A 59 12.31 -17.80 -2.69
C VAL A 59 12.79 -17.75 -4.14
N ARG A 60 12.39 -18.69 -4.98
CA ARG A 60 12.73 -18.70 -6.42
C ARG A 60 12.18 -17.48 -7.17
N HIS A 61 10.97 -17.06 -6.86
CA HIS A 61 10.37 -15.87 -7.48
C HIS A 61 11.14 -14.60 -7.10
N PHE A 62 11.54 -14.47 -5.83
CA PHE A 62 12.36 -13.33 -5.37
C PHE A 62 13.73 -13.29 -6.02
N GLU A 63 14.41 -14.44 -6.15
CA GLU A 63 15.72 -14.51 -6.81
C GLU A 63 15.65 -14.20 -8.30
N ALA A 64 14.64 -14.74 -8.99
CA ALA A 64 14.40 -14.41 -10.40
C ALA A 64 14.16 -12.89 -10.61
N LYS A 65 13.45 -12.27 -9.69
CA LYS A 65 13.20 -10.82 -9.72
C LYS A 65 14.47 -10.01 -9.40
N GLN A 66 15.29 -10.44 -8.45
CA GLN A 66 16.59 -9.82 -8.16
C GLN A 66 17.57 -10.01 -9.33
N ALA A 67 17.65 -11.19 -9.92
CA ALA A 67 18.51 -11.44 -11.08
C ALA A 67 18.11 -10.57 -12.29
N ALA A 68 16.81 -10.33 -12.51
CA ALA A 68 16.32 -9.45 -13.55
C ALA A 68 16.69 -7.98 -13.28
N VAL A 69 16.69 -7.54 -12.02
CA VAL A 69 17.13 -6.19 -11.63
C VAL A 69 18.64 -6.05 -11.79
N THR A 70 19.43 -7.06 -11.42
CA THR A 70 20.92 -7.05 -11.54
C THR A 70 21.37 -7.15 -13.00
N ALA A 71 20.61 -7.81 -13.87
CA ALA A 71 20.90 -7.87 -15.31
C ALA A 71 20.61 -6.55 -16.04
N ALA A 72 19.75 -5.70 -15.48
CA ALA A 72 19.46 -4.37 -16.02
C ALA A 72 20.46 -3.28 -15.54
N SER A 73 21.19 -3.54 -14.46
CA SER A 73 22.25 -2.66 -13.91
C SER A 73 23.57 -3.41 -13.92
N GLY A 74 24.28 -3.35 -15.05
CA GLY A 74 25.64 -3.89 -15.17
C GLY A 74 26.65 -3.07 -14.37
N GLU A 75 26.75 -3.29 -13.05
CA GLU A 75 27.86 -2.79 -12.25
C GLU A 75 28.10 -3.68 -11.03
N THR A 76 29.33 -4.16 -10.98
CA THR A 76 29.93 -4.92 -9.88
C THR A 76 30.11 -4.01 -8.67
N VAL A 77 29.45 -4.26 -7.56
CA VAL A 77 29.62 -3.47 -6.34
C VAL A 77 30.78 -4.03 -5.51
N ALA A 78 31.91 -3.34 -5.58
CA ALA A 78 32.93 -3.36 -4.52
C ALA A 78 32.46 -2.39 -3.42
N MET A 79 32.48 -2.85 -2.17
CA MET A 79 32.25 -1.97 -1.00
C MET A 79 33.35 -0.91 -0.92
N PRO A 80 33.01 0.34 -0.64
CA PRO A 80 33.89 1.25 0.07
C PRO A 80 33.26 1.77 1.35
N GLU A 81 34.06 1.75 2.40
CA GLU A 81 33.84 2.51 3.63
C GLU A 81 34.07 4.00 3.40
N THR A 82 33.11 4.81 3.90
CA THR A 82 33.17 6.21 4.38
C THR A 82 33.64 7.34 3.42
N PRO A 83 33.33 8.60 3.75
CA PRO A 83 32.49 9.25 4.75
C PRO A 83 31.38 10.16 4.18
N ILE A 84 30.44 10.53 5.05
CA ILE A 84 29.30 11.43 4.85
C ILE A 84 29.72 12.75 4.20
N ALA A 85 29.38 12.94 2.94
CA ALA A 85 29.24 14.25 2.33
C ALA A 85 27.75 14.46 2.05
N ILE A 86 27.18 15.45 2.70
CA ILE A 86 25.81 15.93 2.47
C ILE A 86 25.77 16.49 1.03
N ALA A 87 25.38 15.65 0.09
CA ALA A 87 24.93 16.09 -1.22
C ALA A 87 23.42 16.03 -1.21
N GLN A 88 22.78 17.19 -1.23
CA GLN A 88 21.37 17.39 -1.49
C GLN A 88 21.08 16.88 -2.91
N GLY A 89 20.60 15.67 -2.98
CA GLY A 89 19.97 15.03 -4.11
C GLY A 89 19.04 13.99 -3.50
N GLU A 90 17.77 14.32 -3.41
CA GLU A 90 16.72 13.46 -2.86
C GLU A 90 16.74 12.13 -3.61
N ALA A 91 17.29 11.07 -2.98
CA ALA A 91 17.07 9.72 -3.40
C ALA A 91 15.56 9.46 -3.22
N GLU A 92 14.81 9.49 -4.31
CA GLU A 92 13.36 9.24 -4.32
C GLU A 92 13.10 7.82 -3.81
N GLY A 93 12.74 7.72 -2.52
CA GLY A 93 12.14 6.52 -1.96
C GLY A 93 10.81 6.22 -2.67
N PRO A 94 10.27 5.01 -2.53
CA PRO A 94 8.98 4.69 -3.15
C PRO A 94 7.92 5.68 -2.67
N ARG A 95 7.14 6.23 -3.62
CA ARG A 95 6.06 7.17 -3.33
C ARG A 95 5.00 6.50 -2.48
N VAL A 96 4.56 7.20 -1.44
CA VAL A 96 3.62 6.67 -0.44
C VAL A 96 2.24 7.25 -0.67
N VAL A 97 1.25 6.39 -0.86
CA VAL A 97 -0.16 6.76 -0.99
C VAL A 97 -0.92 6.27 0.24
N MET A 98 -1.68 7.14 0.89
CA MET A 98 -2.59 6.71 1.96
C MET A 98 -4.01 6.55 1.41
N VAL A 99 -4.61 5.38 1.64
CA VAL A 99 -5.99 5.07 1.25
C VAL A 99 -6.86 4.99 2.50
N VAL A 100 -7.82 5.90 2.62
CA VAL A 100 -8.76 6.00 3.75
C VAL A 100 -10.19 5.75 3.24
N ASP A 101 -10.76 4.62 3.59
CA ASP A 101 -12.11 4.18 3.17
C ASP A 101 -12.60 3.15 4.20
N ASP A 102 -13.85 3.17 4.63
CA ASP A 102 -14.39 2.24 5.62
C ASP A 102 -14.62 0.84 5.06
N SER A 103 -14.80 0.74 3.75
CA SER A 103 -14.98 -0.53 3.03
C SER A 103 -13.68 -1.31 2.88
N ILE A 104 -13.59 -2.46 3.54
CA ILE A 104 -12.44 -3.38 3.41
C ILE A 104 -12.21 -3.77 1.94
N THR A 105 -13.29 -3.96 1.17
CA THR A 105 -13.21 -4.34 -0.24
C THR A 105 -12.62 -3.23 -1.08
N MET A 106 -13.10 -1.99 -0.92
CA MET A 106 -12.58 -0.83 -1.65
C MET A 106 -11.12 -0.58 -1.31
N ARG A 107 -10.73 -0.58 -0.01
CA ARG A 107 -9.33 -0.46 0.38
C ARG A 107 -8.45 -1.50 -0.32
N LYS A 108 -8.84 -2.79 -0.31
CA LYS A 108 -8.05 -3.86 -0.95
C LYS A 108 -7.94 -3.69 -2.47
N VAL A 109 -9.04 -3.31 -3.14
CA VAL A 109 -9.03 -3.09 -4.59
C VAL A 109 -8.12 -1.91 -4.94
N THR A 110 -8.31 -0.77 -4.28
CA THR A 110 -7.50 0.43 -4.50
C THR A 110 -6.02 0.19 -4.20
N THR A 111 -5.70 -0.50 -3.10
CA THR A 111 -4.33 -0.88 -2.76
C THR A 111 -3.67 -1.68 -3.87
N ARG A 112 -4.34 -2.73 -4.40
CA ARG A 112 -3.78 -3.55 -5.49
C ARG A 112 -3.54 -2.76 -6.77
N VAL A 113 -4.40 -1.81 -7.08
CA VAL A 113 -4.24 -0.94 -8.26
C VAL A 113 -2.98 -0.09 -8.12
N LEU A 114 -2.79 0.54 -6.95
CA LEU A 114 -1.65 1.40 -6.67
C LEU A 114 -0.33 0.63 -6.56
N GLU A 115 -0.34 -0.54 -5.92
CA GLU A 115 0.85 -1.40 -5.81
C GLU A 115 1.35 -1.91 -7.17
N ARG A 116 0.46 -2.12 -8.15
CA ARG A 116 0.86 -2.45 -9.53
C ARG A 116 1.69 -1.33 -10.18
N GLU A 117 1.44 -0.09 -9.80
CA GLU A 117 2.20 1.09 -10.24
C GLU A 117 3.44 1.38 -9.36
N GLN A 118 3.87 0.40 -8.57
CA GLN A 118 5.04 0.48 -7.67
C GLN A 118 4.93 1.57 -6.59
N LEU A 119 3.71 1.97 -6.24
CA LEU A 119 3.43 2.87 -5.14
C LEU A 119 3.35 2.09 -3.82
N GLU A 120 3.90 2.63 -2.76
CA GLU A 120 3.73 2.08 -1.42
C GLU A 120 2.39 2.56 -0.84
N VAL A 121 1.60 1.66 -0.24
CA VAL A 121 0.26 2.00 0.20
C VAL A 121 0.10 1.83 1.70
N ILE A 122 -0.32 2.90 2.38
CA ILE A 122 -0.78 2.89 3.76
C ILE A 122 -2.31 2.90 3.74
N THR A 123 -2.96 2.02 4.50
CA THR A 123 -4.42 1.98 4.53
C THR A 123 -4.97 2.37 5.89
N ALA A 124 -6.07 3.12 5.92
CA ALA A 124 -6.81 3.45 7.14
C ALA A 124 -8.31 3.19 6.95
N LYS A 125 -8.98 2.78 8.01
CA LYS A 125 -10.40 2.40 7.97
C LYS A 125 -11.37 3.56 8.26
N ASP A 126 -10.88 4.67 8.75
CA ASP A 126 -11.62 5.90 9.06
C ASP A 126 -10.64 7.06 9.37
N GLY A 127 -11.19 8.24 9.61
CA GLY A 127 -10.37 9.43 9.85
C GLY A 127 -9.52 9.36 11.13
N VAL A 128 -9.96 8.66 12.17
CA VAL A 128 -9.18 8.51 13.41
C VAL A 128 -7.96 7.63 13.18
N ASP A 129 -8.15 6.47 12.56
CA ASP A 129 -7.07 5.55 12.19
C ASP A 129 -6.07 6.23 11.20
N ALA A 130 -6.58 7.10 10.31
CA ALA A 130 -5.73 7.88 9.42
C ALA A 130 -4.85 8.88 10.18
N LEU A 131 -5.39 9.61 11.16
CA LEU A 131 -4.62 10.55 11.98
C LEU A 131 -3.53 9.86 12.80
N GLU A 132 -3.78 8.66 13.33
CA GLU A 132 -2.77 7.86 14.02
C GLU A 132 -1.61 7.49 13.08
N LYS A 133 -1.92 7.00 11.88
CA LYS A 133 -0.91 6.61 10.88
C LYS A 133 -0.14 7.79 10.28
N LEU A 134 -0.78 8.95 10.15
CA LEU A 134 -0.11 10.18 9.72
C LEU A 134 0.99 10.64 10.67
N GLN A 135 0.88 10.30 11.97
CA GLN A 135 1.93 10.61 12.94
C GLN A 135 3.16 9.71 12.77
N GLU A 136 2.97 8.49 12.27
CA GLU A 136 4.05 7.55 12.00
C GLU A 136 4.72 7.82 10.67
N ARG A 137 3.91 8.10 9.63
CA ARG A 137 4.41 8.34 8.28
C ARG A 137 3.49 9.25 7.48
N VAL A 138 4.05 10.32 6.94
CA VAL A 138 3.35 11.29 6.08
C VAL A 138 3.36 10.77 4.63
N PRO A 139 2.20 10.63 3.97
CA PRO A 139 2.12 10.17 2.58
C PRO A 139 2.39 11.32 1.59
N ASP A 140 2.71 10.95 0.35
CA ASP A 140 2.84 11.88 -0.78
C ASP A 140 1.48 12.35 -1.31
N VAL A 141 0.45 11.50 -1.19
CA VAL A 141 -0.94 11.81 -1.54
C VAL A 141 -1.90 10.97 -0.70
N MET A 142 -3.08 11.51 -0.38
CA MET A 142 -4.15 10.80 0.32
C MET A 142 -5.36 10.61 -0.58
N LEU A 143 -5.85 9.37 -0.67
CA LEU A 143 -7.16 9.02 -1.23
C LEU A 143 -8.14 8.89 -0.07
N LEU A 144 -9.20 9.69 -0.06
CA LEU A 144 -10.06 9.88 1.10
C LEU A 144 -11.54 9.71 0.74
N ASP A 145 -12.20 8.72 1.31
CA ASP A 145 -13.65 8.63 1.26
C ASP A 145 -14.31 9.67 2.18
N ILE A 146 -15.49 10.13 1.83
CA ILE A 146 -16.29 11.05 2.66
C ILE A 146 -17.07 10.26 3.73
N GLU A 147 -17.71 9.16 3.34
CA GLU A 147 -18.66 8.45 4.18
C GLU A 147 -17.97 7.39 5.03
N MET A 148 -17.50 7.78 6.19
CA MET A 148 -16.82 6.90 7.14
C MET A 148 -17.35 7.09 8.57
N PRO A 149 -17.32 6.02 9.41
CA PRO A 149 -17.70 6.13 10.82
C PRO A 149 -16.65 6.90 11.63
N ARG A 150 -17.03 7.38 12.79
CA ARG A 150 -16.21 8.08 13.80
C ARG A 150 -15.72 9.47 13.38
N MET A 151 -15.07 9.56 12.25
CA MET A 151 -14.58 10.82 11.66
C MET A 151 -14.77 10.72 10.14
N ASP A 152 -15.56 11.61 9.59
CA ASP A 152 -15.82 11.67 8.15
C ASP A 152 -14.66 12.29 7.36
N GLY A 153 -14.71 12.16 6.02
CA GLY A 153 -13.64 12.65 5.16
C GLY A 153 -13.50 14.18 5.17
N PHE A 154 -14.57 14.94 5.40
CA PHE A 154 -14.48 16.40 5.50
C PHE A 154 -13.82 16.82 6.81
N GLU A 155 -14.12 16.15 7.91
CA GLU A 155 -13.50 16.39 9.21
C GLU A 155 -11.99 16.09 9.14
N LEU A 156 -11.61 14.94 8.57
CA LEU A 156 -10.20 14.57 8.41
C LEU A 156 -9.46 15.59 7.52
N ALA A 157 -10.02 15.94 6.36
CA ALA A 157 -9.41 16.92 5.47
C ALA A 157 -9.22 18.27 6.17
N THR A 158 -10.22 18.72 6.94
CA THR A 158 -10.14 19.96 7.72
C THR A 158 -9.02 19.89 8.76
N HIS A 159 -8.90 18.78 9.49
CA HIS A 159 -7.81 18.56 10.44
C HIS A 159 -6.45 18.64 9.76
N MET A 160 -6.28 17.96 8.64
CA MET A 160 -5.01 17.95 7.90
C MET A 160 -4.62 19.32 7.37
N LYS A 161 -5.55 20.04 6.77
CA LYS A 161 -5.26 21.38 6.19
C LYS A 161 -4.99 22.43 7.26
N ASN A 162 -5.48 22.26 8.49
CA ASN A 162 -5.19 23.13 9.63
C ASN A 162 -3.89 22.75 10.39
N ASP A 163 -3.35 21.54 10.20
CA ASP A 163 -2.09 21.12 10.84
C ASP A 163 -0.89 21.43 9.92
N ALA A 164 0.06 22.21 10.43
CA ALA A 164 1.26 22.60 9.68
C ALA A 164 2.08 21.41 9.17
N ARG A 165 2.00 20.26 9.83
CA ARG A 165 2.72 19.02 9.44
C ARG A 165 2.09 18.34 8.24
N PHE A 166 0.77 18.46 8.04
CA PHE A 166 0.01 17.68 7.06
C PHE A 166 -0.64 18.52 5.97
N ARG A 167 -0.77 19.86 6.16
CA ARG A 167 -1.44 20.77 5.21
C ARG A 167 -0.91 20.71 3.78
N HIS A 168 0.36 20.28 3.63
CA HIS A 168 1.03 20.17 2.34
C HIS A 168 0.73 18.86 1.63
N VAL A 169 0.10 17.89 2.30
CA VAL A 169 -0.30 16.61 1.70
C VAL A 169 -1.52 16.85 0.81
N PRO A 170 -1.43 16.54 -0.49
CA PRO A 170 -2.58 16.65 -1.38
C PRO A 170 -3.60 15.56 -1.08
N ILE A 171 -4.88 15.92 -1.23
CA ILE A 171 -6.02 15.06 -0.95
C ILE A 171 -6.84 14.89 -2.23
N ILE A 172 -7.05 13.63 -2.63
CA ILE A 172 -8.05 13.23 -3.63
C ILE A 172 -9.24 12.67 -2.87
N MET A 173 -10.35 13.39 -2.89
CA MET A 173 -11.58 12.95 -2.24
C MET A 173 -12.36 12.03 -3.18
N ILE A 174 -12.70 10.82 -2.72
CA ILE A 174 -13.37 9.78 -3.50
C ILE A 174 -14.70 9.45 -2.82
N THR A 175 -15.85 9.64 -3.51
CA THR A 175 -17.14 9.53 -2.83
C THR A 175 -18.29 9.17 -3.76
N SER A 176 -19.34 8.56 -3.20
CA SER A 176 -20.65 8.40 -3.84
C SER A 176 -21.46 9.71 -3.93
N ARG A 177 -21.09 10.74 -3.14
CA ARG A 177 -21.77 12.05 -3.13
C ARG A 177 -21.18 12.97 -4.21
N THR A 178 -21.74 12.92 -5.41
CA THR A 178 -21.30 13.72 -6.56
C THR A 178 -21.96 15.10 -6.67
N GLY A 179 -22.82 15.46 -5.70
CA GLY A 179 -23.53 16.75 -5.70
C GLY A 179 -22.58 17.96 -5.60
N GLU A 180 -22.86 19.02 -6.36
CA GLU A 180 -22.04 20.24 -6.45
C GLU A 180 -21.72 20.88 -5.09
N LYS A 181 -22.67 20.86 -4.16
CA LYS A 181 -22.47 21.39 -2.80
C LYS A 181 -21.36 20.66 -2.03
N HIS A 182 -21.27 19.34 -2.17
CA HIS A 182 -20.21 18.54 -1.52
C HIS A 182 -18.87 18.80 -2.18
N ARG A 183 -18.85 18.91 -3.49
CA ARG A 183 -17.66 19.23 -4.27
C ARG A 183 -17.12 20.62 -3.91
N GLN A 184 -17.99 21.63 -3.88
CA GLN A 184 -17.60 22.99 -3.49
C GLN A 184 -17.04 23.01 -2.07
N ARG A 185 -17.70 22.37 -1.11
CA ARG A 185 -17.21 22.25 0.27
C ARG A 185 -15.83 21.60 0.35
N ALA A 186 -15.58 20.56 -0.44
CA ALA A 186 -14.26 19.91 -0.49
C ALA A 186 -13.16 20.89 -0.91
N PHE A 187 -13.39 21.62 -2.00
CA PHE A 187 -12.43 22.62 -2.48
C PHE A 187 -12.24 23.81 -1.52
N GLU A 188 -13.29 24.25 -0.82
CA GLU A 188 -13.19 25.29 0.23
C GLU A 188 -12.31 24.83 1.40
N ILE A 189 -12.28 23.53 1.74
CA ILE A 189 -11.39 22.96 2.75
C ILE A 189 -9.95 22.89 2.24
N GLY A 190 -9.73 22.87 0.92
CA GLY A 190 -8.41 22.74 0.30
C GLY A 190 -8.10 21.36 -0.23
N VAL A 191 -9.14 20.58 -0.57
CA VAL A 191 -8.98 19.29 -1.28
C VAL A 191 -8.53 19.58 -2.72
N ASP A 192 -7.56 18.80 -3.20
CA ASP A 192 -6.92 19.08 -4.49
C ASP A 192 -7.69 18.47 -5.67
N ARG A 193 -8.32 17.31 -5.47
CA ARG A 193 -9.12 16.61 -6.48
C ARG A 193 -10.36 15.96 -5.88
N TYR A 194 -11.39 15.82 -6.71
CA TYR A 194 -12.67 15.21 -6.32
C TYR A 194 -13.10 14.18 -7.36
N LEU A 195 -13.22 12.91 -6.96
CA LEU A 195 -13.54 11.78 -7.83
C LEU A 195 -14.84 11.11 -7.37
N GLY A 196 -15.83 11.01 -8.26
CA GLY A 196 -17.12 10.36 -7.97
C GLY A 196 -17.07 8.85 -8.14
N LYS A 197 -17.64 8.10 -7.19
CA LYS A 197 -17.89 6.66 -7.35
C LYS A 197 -19.14 6.44 -8.23
N PRO A 198 -19.12 5.49 -9.21
CA PRO A 198 -18.01 4.61 -9.59
C PRO A 198 -16.98 5.33 -10.48
N TYR A 199 -15.71 5.00 -10.29
CA TYR A 199 -14.59 5.49 -11.10
C TYR A 199 -13.84 4.31 -11.73
N SER A 200 -13.13 4.56 -12.83
CA SER A 200 -12.27 3.56 -13.44
C SER A 200 -10.87 3.53 -12.79
N GLU A 201 -10.15 2.41 -12.94
CA GLU A 201 -8.74 2.34 -12.51
C GLU A 201 -7.89 3.41 -13.21
N ALA A 202 -8.16 3.68 -14.49
CA ALA A 202 -7.46 4.70 -15.27
C ALA A 202 -7.68 6.11 -14.71
N ASP A 203 -8.92 6.45 -14.32
CA ASP A 203 -9.23 7.76 -13.72
C ASP A 203 -8.51 7.93 -12.37
N LEU A 204 -8.49 6.88 -11.55
CA LEU A 204 -7.80 6.90 -10.26
C LEU A 204 -6.29 7.13 -10.45
N LEU A 205 -5.66 6.32 -11.29
CA LEU A 205 -4.21 6.39 -11.54
C LEU A 205 -3.81 7.70 -12.19
N HIS A 206 -4.61 8.22 -13.11
CA HIS A 206 -4.38 9.52 -13.73
C HIS A 206 -4.37 10.66 -12.70
N ASN A 207 -5.37 10.70 -11.81
CA ASN A 207 -5.43 11.72 -10.76
C ASN A 207 -4.27 11.61 -9.76
N VAL A 208 -3.86 10.40 -9.41
CA VAL A 208 -2.72 10.16 -8.50
C VAL A 208 -1.41 10.58 -9.16
N SER A 209 -1.17 10.18 -10.42
CA SER A 209 0.07 10.51 -11.15
C SER A 209 0.22 12.01 -11.36
N GLU A 210 -0.84 12.71 -11.79
CA GLU A 210 -0.79 14.18 -11.97
C GLU A 210 -0.39 14.91 -10.68
N ILE A 211 -0.93 14.49 -9.52
CA ILE A 211 -0.58 15.10 -8.23
C ILE A 211 0.86 14.79 -7.86
N LEU A 212 1.31 13.54 -8.03
CA LEU A 212 2.68 13.16 -7.72
C LEU A 212 3.71 13.82 -8.63
N GLU A 213 3.37 14.07 -9.90
CA GLU A 213 4.22 14.79 -10.85
C GLU A 213 4.28 16.30 -10.56
N ALA A 214 3.15 16.92 -10.21
CA ALA A 214 3.09 18.35 -9.87
C ALA A 214 3.97 18.71 -8.66
N ARG A 215 4.32 17.75 -7.80
CA ARG A 215 5.25 17.95 -6.67
C ARG A 215 6.72 17.82 -7.06
N ARG A 216 7.03 17.40 -8.29
CA ARG A 216 8.40 17.33 -8.82
C ARG A 216 8.87 18.63 -9.46
N ALA A 217 7.93 19.48 -9.84
CA ALA A 217 8.20 20.77 -10.50
C ALA A 217 8.38 21.88 -9.47
#